data_5e793750a7586bcf1f7c052a055f598c
#
_entry.id   5e793750a7586bcf1f7c052a055f598c
#
_cell.length_a   1.000
_cell.length_b   1.000
_cell.length_c   1.000
_cell.angle_alpha   90.00
_cell.angle_beta   90.00
_cell.angle_gamma   90.00
#
_symmetry.space_group_name_H-M   'P 1'
#
loop_
_entity.id
_entity.type
_entity.pdbx_description
1 polymer ?
#
loop_
_entity_poly.entity_id
_entity_poly.type
_entity_poly.pdbx_seq_one_letter_code
_entity_poly.pdbx_strand_id
1 'polypeptide(L)'
;AGPFDAERLRKYACVVAVDRPLDEQLALDAACRAAGCRLVCARSAGLFGSVFCDFGDAFEVDDADGEPPRQALLEHVGAAEDGTVVTVPEQPHGLQDGDVVRFEDVDGMEALCEAGRAFAVRVVDRHTLRIGDTRGLGEYARGGRLVQVKQPSTLAFAPLAAVAADPAAHIVDVGGASARRALTTHACFCALDARGAAGPPAAGCAESAAAFLDAVRGGGVAPADAIDEDAVLAFARGAAGSLSPLAAFFGGVAAQEALKACTGRFTPLR
;
A
#
# COMPACT_ATOMS: atom_id res chain seq x y z
N ALA A 1 -2.62 -30.16 -11.16
CA ALA A 1 -1.89 -29.41 -10.14
C ALA A 1 -0.95 -28.46 -10.86
N GLY A 2 -0.95 -27.20 -10.51
CA GLY A 2 -0.05 -26.19 -11.07
C GLY A 2 1.40 -26.42 -10.62
N PRO A 3 2.36 -25.65 -11.16
CA PRO A 3 3.78 -25.81 -10.85
C PRO A 3 4.13 -25.52 -9.38
N PHE A 4 3.21 -24.89 -8.62
CA PHE A 4 3.42 -24.53 -7.22
C PHE A 4 2.49 -25.35 -6.31
N ASP A 5 3.08 -25.93 -5.26
CA ASP A 5 2.37 -26.76 -4.28
C ASP A 5 1.66 -25.85 -3.23
N ALA A 6 0.33 -25.80 -3.30
CA ALA A 6 -0.49 -25.00 -2.38
C ALA A 6 -0.34 -25.45 -0.91
N GLU A 7 -0.15 -26.73 -0.63
CA GLU A 7 0.08 -27.20 0.76
C GLU A 7 1.40 -26.67 1.33
N ARG A 8 2.41 -26.58 0.48
CA ARG A 8 3.69 -25.99 0.86
C ARG A 8 3.54 -24.48 1.10
N LEU A 9 2.77 -23.77 0.26
CA LEU A 9 2.58 -22.33 0.35
C LEU A 9 1.85 -21.93 1.64
N ARG A 10 0.90 -22.73 2.12
CA ARG A 10 0.20 -22.49 3.40
C ARG A 10 1.09 -22.36 4.64
N LYS A 11 2.34 -22.83 4.54
CA LYS A 11 3.30 -22.72 5.65
C LYS A 11 3.95 -21.35 5.76
N TYR A 12 3.75 -20.49 4.78
CA TYR A 12 4.36 -19.17 4.71
C TYR A 12 3.31 -18.06 4.79
N ALA A 13 3.62 -17.01 5.53
CA ALA A 13 2.78 -15.81 5.59
C ALA A 13 2.86 -15.01 4.29
N CYS A 14 4.04 -14.99 3.66
CA CYS A 14 4.31 -14.25 2.43
C CYS A 14 5.33 -14.99 1.57
N VAL A 15 5.16 -14.90 0.26
CA VAL A 15 6.14 -15.36 -0.76
C VAL A 15 6.65 -14.14 -1.50
N VAL A 16 7.96 -14.07 -1.71
CA VAL A 16 8.59 -13.04 -2.53
C VAL A 16 9.15 -13.69 -3.80
N ALA A 17 8.64 -13.29 -4.96
CA ALA A 17 9.09 -13.74 -6.27
C ALA A 17 9.98 -12.66 -6.91
N VAL A 18 11.23 -13.00 -7.20
CA VAL A 18 12.20 -12.05 -7.78
C VAL A 18 12.52 -12.47 -9.21
N ASP A 19 12.43 -11.48 -10.13
CA ASP A 19 12.78 -11.61 -11.56
C ASP A 19 12.15 -12.84 -12.25
N ARG A 20 10.88 -13.14 -11.90
CA ARG A 20 10.11 -14.21 -12.57
C ARG A 20 9.35 -13.63 -13.76
N PRO A 21 9.22 -14.38 -14.87
CA PRO A 21 8.38 -13.98 -15.99
C PRO A 21 6.91 -13.96 -15.60
N LEU A 22 6.09 -13.23 -16.36
CA LEU A 22 4.69 -12.96 -16.03
C LEU A 22 3.84 -14.24 -15.88
N ASP A 23 4.06 -15.22 -16.71
CA ASP A 23 3.34 -16.50 -16.67
C ASP A 23 3.58 -17.27 -15.36
N GLU A 24 4.84 -17.29 -14.87
CA GLU A 24 5.17 -17.86 -13.57
C GLU A 24 4.56 -17.04 -12.43
N GLN A 25 4.58 -15.69 -12.53
CA GLN A 25 3.97 -14.81 -11.54
C GLN A 25 2.45 -15.05 -11.45
N LEU A 26 1.75 -15.17 -12.60
CA LEU A 26 0.32 -15.46 -12.65
C LEU A 26 -0.02 -16.81 -12.01
N ALA A 27 0.78 -17.84 -12.30
CA ALA A 27 0.58 -19.17 -11.71
C ALA A 27 0.84 -19.15 -10.18
N LEU A 28 1.86 -18.41 -9.75
CA LEU A 28 2.21 -18.26 -8.33
C LEU A 28 1.14 -17.47 -7.59
N ASP A 29 0.63 -16.39 -8.17
CA ASP A 29 -0.43 -15.56 -7.60
C ASP A 29 -1.70 -16.38 -7.35
N ALA A 30 -2.16 -17.12 -8.35
CA ALA A 30 -3.31 -18.01 -8.21
C ALA A 30 -3.11 -19.08 -7.12
N ALA A 31 -1.90 -19.63 -7.01
CA ALA A 31 -1.57 -20.61 -5.98
C ALA A 31 -1.48 -20.00 -4.58
N CYS A 32 -0.91 -18.79 -4.46
CA CYS A 32 -0.85 -18.04 -3.20
C CYS A 32 -2.25 -17.67 -2.71
N ARG A 33 -3.13 -17.14 -3.58
CA ARG A 33 -4.52 -16.86 -3.22
C ARG A 33 -5.26 -18.11 -2.74
N ALA A 34 -5.12 -19.24 -3.45
CA ALA A 34 -5.73 -20.49 -3.06
C ALA A 34 -5.20 -21.04 -1.73
N ALA A 35 -3.97 -20.69 -1.38
CA ALA A 35 -3.32 -21.10 -0.13
C ALA A 35 -3.57 -20.11 1.03
N GLY A 36 -4.10 -18.90 0.78
CA GLY A 36 -4.19 -17.82 1.76
C GLY A 36 -2.82 -17.21 2.12
N CYS A 37 -1.85 -17.32 1.22
CA CYS A 37 -0.51 -16.78 1.35
C CYS A 37 -0.40 -15.45 0.57
N ARG A 38 0.27 -14.44 1.11
CA ARG A 38 0.49 -13.15 0.45
C ARG A 38 1.63 -13.27 -0.55
N LEU A 39 1.57 -12.46 -1.61
CA LEU A 39 2.57 -12.45 -2.66
C LEU A 39 3.16 -11.05 -2.85
N VAL A 40 4.47 -10.99 -2.99
CA VAL A 40 5.21 -9.81 -3.47
C VAL A 40 6.03 -10.24 -4.67
N CYS A 41 5.81 -9.63 -5.84
CA CYS A 41 6.65 -9.82 -7.02
C CYS A 41 7.53 -8.57 -7.20
N ALA A 42 8.83 -8.75 -7.37
CA ALA A 42 9.78 -7.68 -7.65
C ALA A 42 10.63 -8.03 -8.86
N ARG A 43 10.80 -7.07 -9.76
CA ARG A 43 11.59 -7.24 -10.99
C ARG A 43 12.47 -6.03 -11.24
N SER A 44 13.63 -6.28 -11.85
CA SER A 44 14.51 -5.22 -12.31
C SER A 44 15.11 -5.51 -13.68
N ALA A 45 15.30 -4.47 -14.50
CA ALA A 45 15.96 -4.55 -15.80
C ALA A 45 16.65 -3.21 -16.07
N GLY A 46 17.97 -3.19 -16.00
CA GLY A 46 18.74 -1.95 -16.14
C GLY A 46 18.36 -0.91 -15.09
N LEU A 47 17.83 0.23 -15.55
CA LEU A 47 17.36 1.34 -14.70
C LEU A 47 15.87 1.25 -14.32
N PHE A 48 15.19 0.20 -14.72
CA PHE A 48 13.75 0.04 -14.53
C PHE A 48 13.47 -1.10 -13.55
N GLY A 49 12.34 -1.01 -12.88
CA GLY A 49 11.84 -2.08 -12.03
C GLY A 49 10.36 -1.98 -11.80
N SER A 50 9.78 -3.05 -11.28
CA SER A 50 8.39 -3.11 -10.88
C SER A 50 8.24 -3.89 -9.59
N VAL A 51 7.27 -3.50 -8.78
CA VAL A 51 6.82 -4.24 -7.60
C VAL A 51 5.31 -4.40 -7.70
N PHE A 52 4.84 -5.62 -7.48
CA PHE A 52 3.43 -5.96 -7.40
C PHE A 52 3.18 -6.67 -6.09
N CYS A 53 2.08 -6.33 -5.43
CA CYS A 53 1.65 -6.96 -4.18
C CYS A 53 0.25 -7.52 -4.32
N ASP A 54 0.03 -8.73 -3.84
CA ASP A 54 -1.29 -9.31 -3.65
C ASP A 54 -1.38 -9.97 -2.26
N PHE A 55 -2.17 -9.34 -1.38
CA PHE A 55 -2.39 -9.83 -0.03
C PHE A 55 -3.79 -10.41 0.17
N GLY A 56 -4.51 -10.63 -0.94
CA GLY A 56 -5.84 -11.23 -0.96
C GLY A 56 -6.98 -10.21 -0.84
N ASP A 57 -8.21 -10.73 -0.70
CA ASP A 57 -9.42 -9.92 -0.77
C ASP A 57 -9.77 -9.22 0.55
N ALA A 58 -9.14 -9.61 1.66
CA ALA A 58 -9.42 -9.08 2.99
C ALA A 58 -8.14 -9.08 3.84
N PHE A 59 -7.20 -8.21 3.49
CA PHE A 59 -5.99 -8.02 4.29
C PHE A 59 -6.24 -6.98 5.38
N GLU A 60 -6.05 -7.38 6.65
CA GLU A 60 -6.19 -6.49 7.79
C GLU A 60 -4.89 -5.71 8.04
N VAL A 61 -5.02 -4.40 8.17
CA VAL A 61 -3.96 -3.47 8.57
C VAL A 61 -4.32 -2.94 9.95
N ASP A 62 -3.62 -3.44 10.96
CA ASP A 62 -3.86 -3.07 12.37
C ASP A 62 -3.38 -1.66 12.68
N ASP A 63 -2.32 -1.23 11.99
CA ASP A 63 -1.66 0.04 12.22
C ASP A 63 -1.12 0.60 10.89
N ALA A 64 -1.84 1.57 10.31
CA ALA A 64 -1.59 2.05 8.96
C ALA A 64 -0.30 2.88 8.81
N ASP A 65 0.15 3.56 9.87
CA ASP A 65 1.25 4.53 9.85
C ASP A 65 2.42 4.19 10.78
N GLY A 66 2.24 3.24 11.73
CA GLY A 66 3.26 2.86 12.71
C GLY A 66 3.53 3.89 13.80
N GLU A 67 2.84 5.03 13.77
CA GLU A 67 3.03 6.11 14.75
C GLU A 67 2.39 5.74 16.09
N PRO A 68 2.90 6.24 17.21
CA PRO A 68 2.22 6.10 18.50
C PRO A 68 0.81 6.71 18.46
N PRO A 69 -0.17 6.14 19.20
CA PRO A 69 -1.48 6.76 19.33
C PRO A 69 -1.38 8.22 19.77
N ARG A 70 -2.10 9.11 19.08
CA ARG A 70 -2.14 10.54 19.43
C ARG A 70 -2.74 10.71 20.81
N GLN A 71 -2.18 11.65 21.58
CA GLN A 71 -2.63 11.96 22.93
C GLN A 71 -2.66 13.48 23.11
N ALA A 72 -3.66 13.98 23.83
CA ALA A 72 -3.70 15.38 24.23
C ALA A 72 -4.35 15.53 25.61
N LEU A 73 -3.83 16.48 26.40
CA LEU A 73 -4.38 16.82 27.69
C LEU A 73 -5.69 17.61 27.51
N LEU A 74 -6.63 17.40 28.43
CA LEU A 74 -7.95 18.04 28.41
C LEU A 74 -7.91 19.36 29.18
N GLU A 75 -8.50 20.38 28.60
CA GLU A 75 -8.84 21.63 29.28
C GLU A 75 -10.30 21.59 29.75
N HIS A 76 -11.21 21.08 28.91
CA HIS A 76 -12.63 21.02 29.24
C HIS A 76 -13.36 19.91 28.46
N VAL A 77 -14.39 19.33 29.10
CA VAL A 77 -15.38 18.44 28.45
C VAL A 77 -16.78 18.91 28.81
N GLY A 78 -17.57 19.27 27.81
CA GLY A 78 -18.95 19.72 27.99
C GLY A 78 -19.93 18.56 28.13
N ALA A 79 -20.85 18.62 29.09
CA ALA A 79 -22.00 17.71 29.21
C ALA A 79 -23.14 18.21 28.34
N ALA A 80 -23.26 17.65 27.12
CA ALA A 80 -24.25 18.10 26.11
C ALA A 80 -24.67 16.96 25.19
N GLU A 81 -25.71 17.18 24.38
CA GLU A 81 -26.15 16.24 23.34
C GLU A 81 -25.09 16.02 22.26
N ASP A 82 -24.25 17.02 22.02
CA ASP A 82 -23.06 16.93 21.16
C ASP A 82 -21.88 17.47 21.98
N GLY A 83 -21.32 16.61 22.84
CA GLY A 83 -20.31 16.95 23.84
C GLY A 83 -19.07 17.50 23.20
N THR A 84 -18.70 18.72 23.59
CA THR A 84 -17.49 19.40 23.12
C THR A 84 -16.32 19.03 24.03
N VAL A 85 -15.20 18.65 23.45
CA VAL A 85 -13.93 18.38 24.14
C VAL A 85 -12.93 19.42 23.68
N VAL A 86 -12.29 20.10 24.63
CA VAL A 86 -11.26 21.11 24.38
C VAL A 86 -9.95 20.61 24.95
N THR A 87 -8.88 20.62 24.15
CA THR A 87 -7.52 20.29 24.58
C THR A 87 -6.77 21.56 24.99
N VAL A 88 -5.76 21.40 25.85
CA VAL A 88 -4.93 22.53 26.27
C VAL A 88 -4.26 23.21 25.08
N PRO A 89 -4.07 24.56 25.11
CA PRO A 89 -3.57 25.34 23.97
C PRO A 89 -2.18 24.90 23.48
N GLU A 90 -1.35 24.33 24.37
CA GLU A 90 0.00 23.88 24.05
C GLU A 90 0.03 22.53 23.31
N GLN A 91 -1.08 21.76 23.35
CA GLN A 91 -1.17 20.43 22.74
C GLN A 91 -2.38 20.29 21.81
N PRO A 92 -2.24 20.62 20.52
CA PRO A 92 -3.26 20.29 19.54
C PRO A 92 -3.52 18.80 19.50
N HIS A 93 -4.79 18.37 19.38
CA HIS A 93 -5.13 16.94 19.38
C HIS A 93 -4.62 16.19 18.14
N GLY A 94 -4.44 16.86 17.01
CA GLY A 94 -3.92 16.29 15.76
C GLY A 94 -4.79 15.19 15.14
N LEU A 95 -6.02 14.98 15.62
CA LEU A 95 -6.97 13.99 15.13
C LEU A 95 -7.69 14.45 13.88
N GLN A 96 -8.32 13.51 13.17
CA GLN A 96 -9.15 13.74 11.99
C GLN A 96 -10.59 13.27 12.25
N ASP A 97 -11.53 13.71 11.41
CA ASP A 97 -12.91 13.25 11.46
C ASP A 97 -12.98 11.72 11.30
N GLY A 98 -13.72 11.07 12.20
CA GLY A 98 -13.85 9.62 12.24
C GLY A 98 -12.78 8.88 13.05
N ASP A 99 -11.72 9.56 13.51
CA ASP A 99 -10.83 8.96 14.51
C ASP A 99 -11.63 8.55 15.75
N VAL A 100 -11.12 7.56 16.46
CA VAL A 100 -11.73 7.07 17.70
C VAL A 100 -10.80 7.37 18.86
N VAL A 101 -11.36 7.86 19.97
CA VAL A 101 -10.62 8.18 21.19
C VAL A 101 -11.21 7.50 22.41
N ARG A 102 -10.38 7.25 23.39
CA ARG A 102 -10.75 6.94 24.77
C ARG A 102 -10.21 8.02 25.70
N PHE A 103 -10.78 8.09 26.88
CA PHE A 103 -10.38 9.05 27.89
C PHE A 103 -9.74 8.34 29.06
N GLU A 104 -8.79 8.99 29.69
CA GLU A 104 -8.06 8.48 30.86
C GLU A 104 -7.91 9.61 31.88
N ASP A 105 -7.99 9.27 33.18
CA ASP A 105 -7.68 10.13 34.32
C ASP A 105 -8.56 11.42 34.38
N VAL A 106 -9.83 11.34 34.01
CA VAL A 106 -10.78 12.47 34.04
C VAL A 106 -11.45 12.52 35.39
N ASP A 107 -11.34 13.64 36.10
CA ASP A 107 -12.05 13.92 37.37
C ASP A 107 -13.46 14.50 37.11
N GLY A 108 -14.49 14.00 37.79
CA GLY A 108 -15.87 14.49 37.78
C GLY A 108 -16.72 13.90 36.66
N MET A 109 -16.10 13.33 35.64
CA MET A 109 -16.76 12.70 34.49
C MET A 109 -16.17 11.30 34.24
N GLU A 110 -16.02 10.52 35.31
CA GLU A 110 -15.34 9.22 35.34
C GLU A 110 -15.98 8.20 34.38
N ALA A 111 -17.26 8.37 34.06
CA ALA A 111 -17.95 7.52 33.09
C ALA A 111 -17.37 7.61 31.67
N LEU A 112 -16.61 8.66 31.32
CA LEU A 112 -15.85 8.73 30.08
C LEU A 112 -14.72 7.70 30.03
N CYS A 113 -14.14 7.37 31.21
CA CYS A 113 -12.98 6.49 31.34
C CYS A 113 -13.36 5.00 31.50
N GLU A 114 -14.64 4.64 31.40
CA GLU A 114 -15.07 3.25 31.52
C GLU A 114 -14.35 2.33 30.52
N ALA A 115 -13.90 1.18 31.01
CA ALA A 115 -13.19 0.21 30.20
C ALA A 115 -14.01 -0.22 28.97
N GLY A 116 -13.41 -0.13 27.80
CA GLY A 116 -14.07 -0.46 26.52
C GLY A 116 -14.92 0.67 25.92
N ARG A 117 -15.08 1.81 26.62
CA ARG A 117 -15.78 2.97 26.05
C ARG A 117 -14.83 3.76 25.15
N ALA A 118 -15.29 4.02 23.91
CA ALA A 118 -14.57 4.79 22.94
C ALA A 118 -15.57 5.66 22.15
N PHE A 119 -15.09 6.80 21.65
CA PHE A 119 -15.91 7.80 21.01
C PHE A 119 -15.34 8.14 19.63
N ALA A 120 -16.18 8.12 18.60
CA ALA A 120 -15.81 8.68 17.30
C ALA A 120 -15.78 10.21 17.40
N VAL A 121 -14.74 10.83 16.86
CA VAL A 121 -14.56 12.27 16.92
C VAL A 121 -15.00 12.95 15.64
N ARG A 122 -15.50 14.18 15.80
CA ARG A 122 -15.70 15.15 14.73
C ARG A 122 -14.89 16.40 15.09
N VAL A 123 -13.96 16.74 14.23
CA VAL A 123 -13.04 17.86 14.43
C VAL A 123 -13.76 19.19 14.16
N VAL A 124 -13.67 20.12 15.10
CA VAL A 124 -14.15 21.49 14.93
C VAL A 124 -12.99 22.41 14.56
N ASP A 125 -11.91 22.34 15.31
CA ASP A 125 -10.66 23.03 15.05
C ASP A 125 -9.49 22.25 15.67
N ARG A 126 -8.27 22.80 15.66
CA ARG A 126 -7.05 22.13 16.12
C ARG A 126 -7.04 21.76 17.62
N HIS A 127 -7.90 22.34 18.43
CA HIS A 127 -8.01 22.13 19.87
C HIS A 127 -9.39 21.65 20.31
N THR A 128 -10.40 21.73 19.43
CA THR A 128 -11.79 21.46 19.76
C THR A 128 -12.31 20.32 18.89
N LEU A 129 -12.91 19.33 19.55
CA LEU A 129 -13.60 18.21 18.87
C LEU A 129 -14.93 17.90 19.56
N ARG A 130 -15.77 17.12 18.90
CA ARG A 130 -17.04 16.63 19.41
C ARG A 130 -17.07 15.11 19.41
N ILE A 131 -17.72 14.56 20.45
CA ILE A 131 -17.72 13.11 20.71
C ILE A 131 -19.13 12.53 20.84
N GLY A 132 -20.16 13.27 20.42
CA GLY A 132 -21.56 12.86 20.54
C GLY A 132 -22.13 13.13 21.95
N ASP A 133 -23.14 12.36 22.32
CA ASP A 133 -23.90 12.60 23.55
C ASP A 133 -23.11 12.26 24.82
N THR A 134 -22.85 13.27 25.63
CA THR A 134 -22.14 13.17 26.92
C THR A 134 -23.05 13.45 28.11
N ARG A 135 -24.35 13.67 27.90
CA ARG A 135 -25.33 13.83 28.97
C ARG A 135 -25.39 12.57 29.83
N GLY A 136 -25.38 12.74 31.12
CA GLY A 136 -25.43 11.62 32.07
C GLY A 136 -24.07 10.96 32.33
N LEU A 137 -22.97 11.45 31.77
CA LEU A 137 -21.62 10.94 32.06
C LEU A 137 -20.95 11.63 33.25
N GLY A 138 -21.63 12.59 33.88
CA GLY A 138 -21.12 13.43 34.98
C GLY A 138 -20.82 14.84 34.53
N GLU A 139 -20.20 15.62 35.41
CA GLU A 139 -19.72 16.98 35.15
C GLU A 139 -18.20 17.01 35.21
N TYR A 140 -17.58 17.48 34.16
CA TYR A 140 -16.12 17.58 34.12
C TYR A 140 -15.61 18.59 35.15
N ALA A 141 -14.72 18.13 36.01
CA ALA A 141 -14.09 18.98 37.02
C ALA A 141 -12.70 19.43 36.57
N ARG A 142 -11.83 18.50 36.23
CA ARG A 142 -10.44 18.78 35.80
C ARG A 142 -9.73 17.55 35.27
N GLY A 143 -8.55 17.81 34.69
CA GLY A 143 -7.56 16.77 34.37
C GLY A 143 -7.98 15.87 33.21
N GLY A 144 -7.26 14.81 33.06
CA GLY A 144 -7.48 13.80 32.03
C GLY A 144 -6.78 14.06 30.72
N ARG A 145 -6.79 13.02 29.91
CA ARG A 145 -6.26 13.04 28.54
C ARG A 145 -7.15 12.22 27.61
N LEU A 146 -7.20 12.62 26.37
CA LEU A 146 -7.69 11.78 25.30
C LEU A 146 -6.53 10.97 24.70
N VAL A 147 -6.81 9.74 24.31
CA VAL A 147 -5.88 8.82 23.64
C VAL A 147 -6.57 8.23 22.43
N GLN A 148 -5.94 8.37 21.27
CA GLN A 148 -6.44 7.77 20.02
C GLN A 148 -6.47 6.23 20.16
N VAL A 149 -7.56 5.63 19.69
CA VAL A 149 -7.70 4.18 19.53
C VAL A 149 -7.59 3.89 18.05
N LYS A 150 -6.46 3.36 17.62
CA LYS A 150 -6.25 3.00 16.21
C LYS A 150 -7.28 1.96 15.80
N GLN A 151 -7.86 2.17 14.62
CA GLN A 151 -8.87 1.28 14.07
C GLN A 151 -8.23 0.46 12.95
N PRO A 152 -8.30 -0.89 12.99
CA PRO A 152 -7.89 -1.72 11.89
C PRO A 152 -8.66 -1.37 10.62
N SER A 153 -8.00 -1.45 9.47
CA SER A 153 -8.62 -1.28 8.16
C SER A 153 -8.44 -2.54 7.32
N THR A 154 -9.45 -2.91 6.55
CA THR A 154 -9.39 -4.05 5.65
C THR A 154 -9.15 -3.56 4.23
N LEU A 155 -8.14 -4.11 3.58
CA LEU A 155 -7.76 -3.79 2.21
C LEU A 155 -8.00 -5.00 1.30
N ALA A 156 -8.57 -4.75 0.11
CA ALA A 156 -8.69 -5.75 -0.95
C ALA A 156 -7.64 -5.51 -2.03
N PHE A 157 -7.01 -6.58 -2.49
CA PHE A 157 -6.03 -6.57 -3.58
C PHE A 157 -6.61 -7.21 -4.82
N ALA A 158 -6.34 -6.62 -5.97
CA ALA A 158 -6.68 -7.22 -7.25
C ALA A 158 -5.72 -8.38 -7.57
N PRO A 159 -6.21 -9.54 -8.04
CA PRO A 159 -5.34 -10.61 -8.50
C PRO A 159 -4.52 -10.16 -9.71
N LEU A 160 -3.29 -10.68 -9.83
CA LEU A 160 -2.38 -10.32 -10.92
C LEU A 160 -3.02 -10.52 -12.31
N ALA A 161 -3.87 -11.53 -12.45
CA ALA A 161 -4.59 -11.77 -13.71
C ALA A 161 -5.53 -10.61 -14.10
N ALA A 162 -6.19 -9.97 -13.13
CA ALA A 162 -7.03 -8.79 -13.38
C ALA A 162 -6.17 -7.56 -13.71
N VAL A 163 -5.06 -7.37 -12.98
CA VAL A 163 -4.10 -6.29 -13.24
C VAL A 163 -3.45 -6.43 -14.62
N ALA A 164 -3.10 -7.64 -15.03
CA ALA A 164 -2.53 -7.90 -16.35
C ALA A 164 -3.54 -7.71 -17.48
N ALA A 165 -4.85 -7.92 -17.22
CA ALA A 165 -5.91 -7.69 -18.20
C ALA A 165 -6.22 -6.20 -18.42
N ASP A 166 -6.13 -5.37 -17.38
CA ASP A 166 -6.33 -3.91 -17.45
C ASP A 166 -5.31 -3.19 -16.54
N PRO A 167 -4.03 -3.12 -16.97
CA PRO A 167 -3.00 -2.49 -16.16
C PRO A 167 -3.22 -0.99 -15.94
N ALA A 168 -3.90 -0.30 -16.86
CA ALA A 168 -4.15 1.13 -16.75
C ALA A 168 -5.05 1.49 -15.56
N ALA A 169 -5.99 0.62 -15.22
CA ALA A 169 -6.89 0.81 -14.07
C ALA A 169 -6.20 0.61 -12.71
N HIS A 170 -5.02 -0.03 -12.69
CA HIS A 170 -4.31 -0.41 -11.47
C HIS A 170 -2.98 0.30 -11.26
N ILE A 171 -2.51 1.08 -12.25
CA ILE A 171 -1.28 1.85 -12.11
C ILE A 171 -1.57 3.09 -11.27
N VAL A 172 -0.89 3.19 -10.12
CA VAL A 172 -0.95 4.37 -9.26
C VAL A 172 0.08 5.40 -9.72
N ASP A 173 -0.39 6.61 -10.03
CA ASP A 173 0.50 7.73 -10.32
C ASP A 173 1.01 8.36 -9.02
N VAL A 174 2.23 8.01 -8.64
CA VAL A 174 2.88 8.52 -7.43
C VAL A 174 3.77 9.69 -7.80
N GLY A 175 3.31 10.92 -7.53
CA GLY A 175 4.15 12.11 -7.59
C GLY A 175 4.36 12.72 -8.98
N GLY A 176 3.40 12.56 -9.91
CA GLY A 176 3.41 13.24 -11.21
C GLY A 176 4.37 12.63 -12.25
N ALA A 177 4.98 11.50 -11.95
CA ALA A 177 5.59 10.67 -12.98
C ALA A 177 4.45 10.05 -13.77
N SER A 178 4.27 10.44 -15.01
CA SER A 178 3.08 10.16 -15.79
C SER A 178 2.71 8.66 -15.73
N ALA A 179 1.45 8.37 -15.44
CA ALA A 179 0.86 7.03 -15.55
C ALA A 179 1.19 6.38 -16.91
N ARG A 180 1.35 7.19 -17.95
CA ARG A 180 1.86 6.79 -19.27
C ARG A 180 3.22 6.10 -19.19
N ARG A 181 4.19 6.65 -18.44
CA ARG A 181 5.54 6.06 -18.31
C ARG A 181 5.50 4.76 -17.52
N ALA A 182 4.68 4.69 -16.47
CA ALA A 182 4.49 3.48 -15.69
C ALA A 182 3.86 2.36 -16.54
N LEU A 183 2.81 2.67 -17.31
CA LEU A 183 2.17 1.74 -18.24
C LEU A 183 3.15 1.28 -19.34
N THR A 184 3.94 2.21 -19.89
CA THR A 184 5.00 1.87 -20.86
C THR A 184 6.03 0.93 -20.26
N THR A 185 6.46 1.15 -19.02
CA THR A 185 7.41 0.27 -18.32
C THR A 185 6.83 -1.12 -18.12
N HIS A 186 5.55 -1.22 -17.73
CA HIS A 186 4.87 -2.50 -17.63
C HIS A 186 4.81 -3.22 -18.99
N ALA A 187 4.44 -2.52 -20.07
CA ALA A 187 4.45 -3.07 -21.42
C ALA A 187 5.84 -3.54 -21.86
N CYS A 188 6.92 -2.84 -21.45
CA CYS A 188 8.30 -3.28 -21.69
C CYS A 188 8.61 -4.61 -20.99
N PHE A 189 8.20 -4.78 -19.74
CA PHE A 189 8.39 -6.05 -19.03
C PHE A 189 7.59 -7.19 -19.68
N CYS A 190 6.35 -6.95 -20.12
CA CYS A 190 5.57 -7.93 -20.85
C CYS A 190 6.22 -8.34 -22.18
N ALA A 191 6.73 -7.35 -22.94
CA ALA A 191 7.44 -7.61 -24.19
C ALA A 191 8.77 -8.35 -23.93
N LEU A 192 9.46 -8.08 -22.84
CA LEU A 192 10.66 -8.79 -22.44
C LEU A 192 10.35 -10.27 -22.15
N ASP A 193 9.28 -10.55 -21.45
CA ASP A 193 8.82 -11.93 -21.15
C ASP A 193 8.42 -12.67 -22.43
N ALA A 194 7.72 -12.00 -23.34
CA ALA A 194 7.33 -12.59 -24.63
C ALA A 194 8.53 -13.00 -25.51
N ARG A 195 9.71 -12.40 -25.28
CA ARG A 195 10.95 -12.80 -25.98
C ARG A 195 11.52 -14.12 -25.48
N GLY A 196 11.17 -14.54 -24.28
CA GLY A 196 11.58 -15.81 -23.69
C GLY A 196 13.10 -16.07 -23.83
N ALA A 197 13.46 -17.17 -24.48
CA ALA A 197 14.85 -17.57 -24.68
C ALA A 197 15.69 -16.62 -25.54
N ALA A 198 15.06 -15.68 -26.31
CA ALA A 198 15.80 -14.65 -27.04
C ALA A 198 16.41 -13.58 -26.14
N GLY A 199 15.94 -13.52 -24.88
CA GLY A 199 16.47 -12.60 -23.87
C GLY A 199 16.23 -11.13 -24.16
N PRO A 200 16.90 -10.25 -23.39
CA PRO A 200 16.75 -8.80 -23.55
C PRO A 200 17.31 -8.31 -24.89
N PRO A 201 16.90 -7.10 -25.34
CA PRO A 201 17.50 -6.46 -26.51
C PRO A 201 19.01 -6.30 -26.35
N ALA A 202 19.74 -6.39 -27.47
CA ALA A 202 21.20 -6.22 -27.44
C ALA A 202 21.55 -4.80 -27.00
N ALA A 203 22.37 -4.68 -25.94
CA ALA A 203 22.75 -3.41 -25.37
C ALA A 203 23.45 -2.50 -26.40
N GLY A 204 23.04 -1.24 -26.50
CA GLY A 204 23.60 -0.27 -27.42
C GLY A 204 23.28 -0.47 -28.91
N CYS A 205 22.51 -1.50 -29.28
CA CYS A 205 22.13 -1.76 -30.68
C CYS A 205 20.82 -1.03 -31.01
N ALA A 206 20.89 -0.07 -31.93
CA ALA A 206 19.72 0.72 -32.35
C ALA A 206 18.65 -0.12 -33.06
N GLU A 207 19.07 -1.07 -33.89
CA GLU A 207 18.15 -1.99 -34.59
C GLU A 207 17.41 -2.89 -33.60
N SER A 208 18.10 -3.42 -32.60
CA SER A 208 17.50 -4.25 -31.54
C SER A 208 16.52 -3.43 -30.68
N ALA A 209 16.84 -2.17 -30.40
CA ALA A 209 15.96 -1.27 -29.68
C ALA A 209 14.69 -0.90 -30.48
N ALA A 210 14.83 -0.65 -31.79
CA ALA A 210 13.71 -0.39 -32.69
C ALA A 210 12.78 -1.61 -32.78
N ALA A 211 13.34 -2.79 -33.00
CA ALA A 211 12.56 -4.05 -33.01
C ALA A 211 11.86 -4.32 -31.69
N PHE A 212 12.45 -3.92 -30.58
CA PHE A 212 11.82 -4.03 -29.25
C PHE A 212 10.67 -3.03 -29.11
N LEU A 213 10.81 -1.80 -29.61
CA LEU A 213 9.73 -0.82 -29.63
C LEU A 213 8.52 -1.33 -30.42
N ASP A 214 8.76 -1.94 -31.59
CA ASP A 214 7.69 -2.54 -32.39
C ASP A 214 6.99 -3.68 -31.62
N ALA A 215 7.75 -4.50 -30.91
CA ALA A 215 7.21 -5.58 -30.08
C ALA A 215 6.36 -5.03 -28.91
N VAL A 216 6.79 -3.94 -28.26
CA VAL A 216 6.03 -3.28 -27.19
C VAL A 216 4.71 -2.71 -27.72
N ARG A 217 4.75 -2.03 -28.88
CA ARG A 217 3.54 -1.50 -29.54
C ARG A 217 2.56 -2.59 -30.02
N GLY A 218 3.11 -3.68 -30.50
CA GLY A 218 2.32 -4.84 -30.96
C GLY A 218 1.81 -5.76 -29.85
N GLY A 219 2.32 -5.61 -28.63
CA GLY A 219 1.99 -6.48 -27.48
C GLY A 219 0.59 -6.31 -26.90
N GLY A 220 -0.16 -5.28 -27.30
CA GLY A 220 -1.56 -5.06 -26.90
C GLY A 220 -1.78 -4.67 -25.41
N VAL A 221 -0.71 -4.41 -24.67
CA VAL A 221 -0.78 -4.00 -23.23
C VAL A 221 -1.31 -2.57 -23.09
N ALA A 222 -1.01 -1.71 -24.05
CA ALA A 222 -1.48 -0.33 -24.12
C ALA A 222 -1.73 0.09 -25.58
N PRO A 223 -2.60 1.09 -25.82
CA PRO A 223 -2.70 1.72 -27.12
C PRO A 223 -1.33 2.26 -27.58
N ALA A 224 -1.03 2.13 -28.88
CA ALA A 224 0.29 2.50 -29.41
C ALA A 224 0.65 3.99 -29.19
N ASP A 225 -0.36 4.87 -29.19
CA ASP A 225 -0.22 6.30 -28.89
C ASP A 225 0.00 6.62 -27.40
N ALA A 226 -0.36 5.69 -26.52
CA ALA A 226 -0.11 5.78 -25.08
C ALA A 226 1.33 5.34 -24.71
N ILE A 227 2.07 4.70 -25.62
CA ILE A 227 3.45 4.28 -25.39
C ILE A 227 4.41 5.48 -25.44
N ASP A 228 5.25 5.62 -24.41
CA ASP A 228 6.37 6.57 -24.36
C ASP A 228 7.59 5.94 -25.07
N GLU A 229 7.84 6.37 -26.29
CA GLU A 229 8.90 5.83 -27.15
C GLU A 229 10.30 6.00 -26.51
N ASP A 230 10.58 7.17 -25.93
CA ASP A 230 11.85 7.44 -25.28
C ASP A 230 12.08 6.50 -24.09
N ALA A 231 11.04 6.20 -23.33
CA ALA A 231 11.09 5.26 -22.22
C ALA A 231 11.38 3.83 -22.71
N VAL A 232 10.76 3.39 -23.81
CA VAL A 232 11.01 2.06 -24.41
C VAL A 232 12.44 1.96 -24.89
N LEU A 233 12.95 2.98 -25.59
CA LEU A 233 14.32 2.99 -26.10
C LEU A 233 15.35 3.03 -24.95
N ALA A 234 15.06 3.77 -23.88
CA ALA A 234 15.88 3.77 -22.68
C ALA A 234 15.90 2.40 -22.00
N PHE A 235 14.72 1.76 -21.88
CA PHE A 235 14.58 0.40 -21.35
C PHE A 235 15.39 -0.60 -22.19
N ALA A 236 15.19 -0.61 -23.50
CA ALA A 236 15.87 -1.54 -24.41
C ALA A 236 17.41 -1.46 -24.34
N ARG A 237 17.96 -0.25 -24.19
CA ARG A 237 19.42 -0.04 -24.08
C ARG A 237 20.01 -0.62 -22.82
N GLY A 238 19.22 -0.66 -21.72
CA GLY A 238 19.69 -1.07 -20.40
C GLY A 238 19.19 -2.41 -19.90
N ALA A 239 18.17 -3.00 -20.52
CA ALA A 239 17.44 -4.16 -20.01
C ALA A 239 18.31 -5.41 -19.75
N ALA A 240 19.42 -5.57 -20.48
CA ALA A 240 20.39 -6.65 -20.26
C ALA A 240 21.29 -6.43 -19.03
N GLY A 241 21.31 -5.21 -18.48
CA GLY A 241 22.15 -4.85 -17.35
C GLY A 241 21.52 -5.16 -16.00
N SER A 242 22.36 -5.55 -15.04
CA SER A 242 21.98 -5.61 -13.62
C SER A 242 22.80 -4.58 -12.86
N LEU A 243 22.10 -3.64 -12.19
CA LEU A 243 22.72 -2.56 -11.42
C LEU A 243 22.52 -2.80 -9.92
N SER A 244 23.61 -3.06 -9.19
CA SER A 244 23.56 -3.35 -7.76
C SER A 244 22.80 -2.29 -6.94
N PRO A 245 22.95 -0.96 -7.18
CA PRO A 245 22.16 0.03 -6.44
C PRO A 245 20.66 -0.10 -6.66
N LEU A 246 20.25 -0.43 -7.89
CA LEU A 246 18.83 -0.59 -8.23
C LEU A 246 18.25 -1.89 -7.68
N ALA A 247 19.02 -2.98 -7.76
CA ALA A 247 18.63 -4.25 -7.12
C ALA A 247 18.49 -4.07 -5.60
N ALA A 248 19.37 -3.31 -4.96
CA ALA A 248 19.27 -2.98 -3.54
C ALA A 248 18.02 -2.14 -3.23
N PHE A 249 17.70 -1.14 -4.06
CA PHE A 249 16.50 -0.31 -3.90
C PHE A 249 15.22 -1.15 -4.00
N PHE A 250 15.04 -1.91 -5.08
CA PHE A 250 13.85 -2.75 -5.25
C PHE A 250 13.79 -3.89 -4.23
N GLY A 251 14.95 -4.44 -3.84
CA GLY A 251 15.04 -5.42 -2.75
C GLY A 251 14.58 -4.83 -1.42
N GLY A 252 14.93 -3.57 -1.12
CA GLY A 252 14.47 -2.84 0.06
C GLY A 252 12.95 -2.63 0.05
N VAL A 253 12.39 -2.20 -1.10
CA VAL A 253 10.93 -2.05 -1.26
C VAL A 253 10.22 -3.39 -1.07
N ALA A 254 10.67 -4.45 -1.74
CA ALA A 254 10.08 -5.79 -1.60
C ALA A 254 10.17 -6.33 -0.17
N ALA A 255 11.26 -6.07 0.53
CA ALA A 255 11.43 -6.46 1.93
C ALA A 255 10.45 -5.72 2.85
N GLN A 256 10.23 -4.41 2.63
CA GLN A 256 9.24 -3.64 3.38
C GLN A 256 7.83 -4.18 3.14
N GLU A 257 7.45 -4.46 1.89
CA GLU A 257 6.14 -5.03 1.58
C GLU A 257 5.97 -6.43 2.19
N ALA A 258 6.99 -7.26 2.19
CA ALA A 258 6.97 -8.57 2.85
C ALA A 258 6.79 -8.43 4.38
N LEU A 259 7.43 -7.45 5.00
CA LEU A 259 7.24 -7.15 6.43
C LEU A 259 5.81 -6.69 6.72
N LYS A 260 5.23 -5.80 5.90
CA LYS A 260 3.83 -5.38 6.00
C LYS A 260 2.88 -6.57 5.87
N ALA A 261 3.12 -7.43 4.87
CA ALA A 261 2.37 -8.67 4.68
C ALA A 261 2.40 -9.58 5.91
N CYS A 262 3.53 -9.69 6.61
CA CYS A 262 3.69 -10.56 7.77
C CYS A 262 3.14 -9.97 9.06
N THR A 263 3.17 -8.65 9.20
CA THR A 263 2.88 -7.97 10.49
C THR A 263 1.51 -7.31 10.55
N GLY A 264 0.84 -7.07 9.42
CA GLY A 264 -0.37 -6.25 9.35
C GLY A 264 -0.13 -4.77 9.71
N ARG A 265 1.12 -4.31 9.68
CA ARG A 265 1.48 -2.93 9.98
C ARG A 265 1.93 -2.20 8.73
N PHE A 266 1.64 -0.90 8.69
CA PHE A 266 1.82 0.00 7.56
C PHE A 266 0.98 -0.36 6.34
N THR A 267 0.47 0.66 5.69
CA THR A 267 -0.31 0.49 4.46
C THR A 267 0.56 -0.07 3.34
N PRO A 268 0.21 -1.23 2.75
CA PRO A 268 0.95 -1.81 1.64
C PRO A 268 0.78 -1.02 0.34
N LEU A 269 1.68 -1.26 -0.62
CA LEU A 269 1.51 -0.84 -2.01
C LEU A 269 0.31 -1.58 -2.64
N ARG A 270 -0.50 -0.85 -3.40
CA ARG A 270 -1.68 -1.38 -4.11
C ARG A 270 -1.66 -0.90 -5.55
#